data_a3d66eb2783eda965ceb69a7d11c19a8
#
_entry.id   a3d66eb2783eda965ceb69a7d11c19a8
#
_cell.length_a   1.000
_cell.length_b   1.000
_cell.length_c   1.000
_cell.angle_alpha   90.00
_cell.angle_beta   90.00
_cell.angle_gamma   90.00
#
_symmetry.space_group_name_H-M   'P 1'
#
loop_
_entity.id
_entity.type
_entity.pdbx_description
1 polymer ?
#
loop_
_entity_poly.entity_id
_entity_poly.type
_entity_poly.pdbx_seq_one_letter_code
_entity_poly.pdbx_strand_id
1 'polypeptide(L)'
;MRNPEQFCLVQKADEARTVHIVLPDQDFIGLLGGQAAALFEMAGQPQCGRLYLVPGADGVALAVFVIDATKRDAARFGALATGLPAGDWQIACAAEALKLCPELTYDATLGFCMGAYRFAVGRDVVFPTRLVLTDGTRAVLPLAQAIWLGRDLINQPANLLGPEELSQAAYAVVSAQGADCEIITGEALTSAYPCLSAVGAGSDRPAQVVRASWRGSKAPADAPLLSLVGKGVCFDTGGYDIKPASGMLRMKKDMGGAALMLALAHVIMAKDLPIRLELRLGCVENSISGHAMRPGDILMTRAGLTVEVGNTDAEGRLVLSDLLTEACEQQPDWLLDAATLTGAARVALGPDLPALFCNNPQWAQIFLSAGAAMGDAMWQLPLWHGYDAWLCRKNAHLGNVTDKPMAGAITAALFLQHFVEPTVKWAHIDTYAWNDSSIPGRPEGGETLALRALVETTLRMINEKAGLV
;
A
#
# COMPACT_ATOMS: atom_id res chain seq x y z
N MET A 1 5.43 -3.77 15.31
CA MET A 1 4.23 -3.49 14.49
C MET A 1 3.02 -3.35 15.39
N ARG A 2 2.23 -2.27 15.24
CA ARG A 2 1.00 -2.10 16.01
C ARG A 2 -0.09 -3.02 15.44
N ASN A 3 -0.81 -3.72 16.34
CA ASN A 3 -1.84 -4.68 15.94
C ASN A 3 -3.23 -4.15 16.30
N PRO A 4 -4.18 -4.01 15.35
CA PRO A 4 -5.56 -3.62 15.64
C PRO A 4 -6.21 -4.38 16.79
N GLU A 5 -5.91 -5.69 16.95
CA GLU A 5 -6.42 -6.52 18.07
C GLU A 5 -6.04 -5.97 19.45
N GLN A 6 -4.91 -5.30 19.57
CA GLN A 6 -4.43 -4.77 20.85
C GLN A 6 -5.03 -3.42 21.20
N PHE A 7 -5.60 -2.71 20.21
CA PHE A 7 -5.97 -1.31 20.35
C PHE A 7 -7.47 -1.04 20.16
N CYS A 8 -8.05 -1.51 19.06
CA CYS A 8 -9.41 -1.15 18.69
C CYS A 8 -10.37 -2.34 18.54
N LEU A 9 -9.89 -3.56 18.77
CA LEU A 9 -10.70 -4.77 18.73
C LEU A 9 -10.73 -5.45 20.11
N VAL A 10 -11.85 -6.10 20.44
CA VAL A 10 -12.00 -6.92 21.65
C VAL A 10 -12.58 -8.28 21.28
N GLN A 11 -12.14 -9.35 21.94
CA GLN A 11 -12.61 -10.71 21.63
C GLN A 11 -13.99 -11.01 22.22
N LYS A 12 -14.35 -10.35 23.32
CA LYS A 12 -15.64 -10.51 24.01
C LYS A 12 -15.94 -9.24 24.80
N ALA A 13 -17.20 -8.82 24.80
CA ALA A 13 -17.71 -7.78 25.65
C ALA A 13 -19.10 -8.18 26.14
N ASP A 14 -19.33 -8.15 27.45
CA ASP A 14 -20.58 -8.60 28.07
C ASP A 14 -21.76 -7.62 27.81
N GLU A 15 -21.45 -6.35 27.51
CA GLU A 15 -22.41 -5.27 27.26
C GLU A 15 -22.11 -4.49 25.97
N ALA A 16 -21.75 -5.19 24.88
CA ALA A 16 -21.49 -4.51 23.61
C ALA A 16 -22.79 -3.92 23.02
N ARG A 17 -22.76 -2.63 22.70
CA ARG A 17 -23.83 -1.98 21.94
C ARG A 17 -23.79 -2.42 20.47
N THR A 18 -24.91 -2.37 19.79
CA THR A 18 -24.99 -2.82 18.39
C THR A 18 -25.03 -1.64 17.42
N VAL A 19 -24.20 -1.70 16.37
CA VAL A 19 -24.39 -0.90 15.17
C VAL A 19 -25.02 -1.76 14.08
N HIS A 20 -26.21 -1.36 13.63
CA HIS A 20 -26.93 -2.02 12.55
C HIS A 20 -26.53 -1.42 11.21
N ILE A 21 -26.12 -2.27 10.25
CA ILE A 21 -25.82 -1.86 8.89
C ILE A 21 -27.00 -2.25 8.00
N VAL A 22 -27.60 -1.26 7.37
CA VAL A 22 -28.91 -1.36 6.73
C VAL A 22 -28.95 -0.66 5.36
N LEU A 23 -29.95 -1.00 4.55
CA LEU A 23 -30.26 -0.31 3.29
C LEU A 23 -31.20 0.86 3.52
N PRO A 24 -31.24 1.88 2.65
CA PRO A 24 -32.04 3.09 2.84
C PRO A 24 -33.58 2.86 2.84
N ASP A 25 -34.04 1.80 2.19
CA ASP A 25 -35.46 1.44 2.00
C ASP A 25 -35.93 0.31 2.92
N GLN A 26 -35.13 -0.05 3.92
CA GLN A 26 -35.50 -1.08 4.88
C GLN A 26 -36.57 -0.59 5.89
N ASP A 27 -37.41 -1.53 6.33
CA ASP A 27 -38.32 -1.30 7.45
C ASP A 27 -37.55 -1.19 8.79
N PHE A 28 -37.15 0.03 9.13
CA PHE A 28 -36.43 0.32 10.38
C PHE A 28 -37.29 0.09 11.62
N ILE A 29 -38.65 0.17 11.51
CA ILE A 29 -39.58 -0.03 12.61
C ILE A 29 -39.54 -1.48 13.05
N GLY A 30 -39.65 -2.39 12.11
CA GLY A 30 -39.63 -3.84 12.37
C GLY A 30 -38.27 -4.33 12.87
N LEU A 31 -37.15 -3.68 12.43
CA LEU A 31 -35.77 -4.09 12.75
C LEU A 31 -35.31 -3.53 14.13
N LEU A 32 -35.68 -2.29 14.46
CA LEU A 32 -35.02 -1.51 15.50
C LEU A 32 -35.99 -1.02 16.62
N GLY A 33 -37.29 -1.25 16.44
CA GLY A 33 -38.33 -0.82 17.39
C GLY A 33 -38.71 0.66 17.29
N GLY A 34 -39.73 1.07 18.07
CA GLY A 34 -40.37 2.37 17.92
C GLY A 34 -39.51 3.60 18.21
N GLN A 35 -38.42 3.46 19.00
CA GLN A 35 -37.50 4.60 19.26
C GLN A 35 -36.67 4.96 18.03
N ALA A 36 -36.23 3.98 17.26
CA ALA A 36 -35.51 4.22 16.02
C ALA A 36 -36.44 4.78 14.94
N ALA A 37 -37.71 4.34 14.90
CA ALA A 37 -38.71 4.89 14.00
C ALA A 37 -38.93 6.38 14.23
N ALA A 38 -39.11 6.80 15.48
CA ALA A 38 -39.28 8.22 15.85
C ALA A 38 -38.05 9.06 15.46
N LEU A 39 -36.81 8.50 15.56
CA LEU A 39 -35.60 9.19 15.11
C LEU A 39 -35.65 9.46 13.61
N PHE A 40 -36.05 8.48 12.79
CA PHE A 40 -36.11 8.62 11.33
C PHE A 40 -37.27 9.50 10.87
N GLU A 41 -38.40 9.49 11.59
CA GLU A 41 -39.50 10.47 11.37
C GLU A 41 -39.02 11.91 11.57
N MET A 42 -38.15 12.15 12.55
CA MET A 42 -37.59 13.48 12.84
C MET A 42 -36.39 13.83 11.92
N ALA A 43 -35.55 12.88 11.61
CA ALA A 43 -34.33 13.08 10.80
C ALA A 43 -34.58 13.11 9.29
N GLY A 44 -35.77 12.76 8.83
CA GLY A 44 -36.12 12.59 7.43
C GLY A 44 -35.61 11.25 6.85
N GLN A 45 -35.65 11.13 5.50
CA GLN A 45 -35.26 9.90 4.83
C GLN A 45 -33.80 9.51 5.13
N PRO A 46 -33.54 8.24 5.44
CA PRO A 46 -32.18 7.74 5.70
C PRO A 46 -31.25 7.96 4.52
N GLN A 47 -30.06 8.49 4.80
CA GLN A 47 -29.06 8.82 3.76
C GLN A 47 -27.90 7.82 3.80
N CYS A 48 -27.53 7.30 2.63
CA CYS A 48 -26.36 6.44 2.49
C CYS A 48 -25.08 7.13 2.98
N GLY A 49 -24.22 6.36 3.68
CA GLY A 49 -22.97 6.84 4.26
C GLY A 49 -23.13 7.57 5.59
N ARG A 50 -24.35 7.67 6.13
CA ARG A 50 -24.62 8.38 7.36
C ARG A 50 -24.80 7.43 8.56
N LEU A 51 -24.19 7.81 9.69
CA LEU A 51 -24.34 7.15 10.98
C LEU A 51 -25.40 7.89 11.80
N TYR A 52 -26.38 7.15 12.33
CA TYR A 52 -27.43 7.65 13.21
C TYR A 52 -27.27 6.99 14.58
N LEU A 53 -27.30 7.79 15.64
CA LEU A 53 -27.21 7.33 17.01
C LEU A 53 -28.60 7.34 17.62
N VAL A 54 -29.08 6.18 18.08
CA VAL A 54 -30.43 6.04 18.69
C VAL A 54 -30.32 6.21 20.21
N PRO A 55 -31.00 7.19 20.81
CA PRO A 55 -30.98 7.42 22.24
C PRO A 55 -31.54 6.23 23.01
N GLY A 56 -31.04 6.02 24.24
CA GLY A 56 -31.53 5.10 25.24
C GLY A 56 -31.65 5.80 26.61
N ALA A 57 -31.99 5.05 27.64
CA ALA A 57 -32.15 5.61 29.00
C ALA A 57 -30.83 6.21 29.53
N ASP A 58 -29.71 5.54 29.26
CA ASP A 58 -28.37 5.89 29.77
C ASP A 58 -27.40 6.30 28.63
N GLY A 59 -27.89 7.03 27.63
CA GLY A 59 -27.10 7.51 26.51
C GLY A 59 -27.50 6.90 25.16
N VAL A 60 -26.53 6.42 24.35
CA VAL A 60 -26.82 5.79 23.06
C VAL A 60 -27.08 4.30 23.24
N ALA A 61 -28.29 3.83 22.90
CA ALA A 61 -28.70 2.44 23.01
C ALA A 61 -28.14 1.58 21.85
N LEU A 62 -28.26 2.08 20.64
CA LEU A 62 -27.77 1.44 19.42
C LEU A 62 -27.40 2.49 18.36
N ALA A 63 -26.77 2.06 17.29
CA ALA A 63 -26.46 2.90 16.13
C ALA A 63 -26.95 2.26 14.83
N VAL A 64 -27.20 3.08 13.81
CA VAL A 64 -27.61 2.65 12.49
C VAL A 64 -26.69 3.28 11.45
N PHE A 65 -26.08 2.49 10.60
CA PHE A 65 -25.29 2.97 9.48
C PHE A 65 -25.95 2.55 8.18
N VAL A 66 -26.35 3.54 7.39
CA VAL A 66 -27.08 3.32 6.13
C VAL A 66 -26.09 3.22 4.97
N ILE A 67 -26.25 2.19 4.12
CA ILE A 67 -25.33 1.93 3.03
C ILE A 67 -26.01 1.78 1.66
N ASP A 68 -25.25 2.08 0.61
CA ASP A 68 -25.51 1.59 -0.74
C ASP A 68 -24.75 0.28 -0.92
N ALA A 69 -25.45 -0.85 -0.95
CA ALA A 69 -24.83 -2.18 -1.09
C ALA A 69 -24.41 -2.51 -2.53
N THR A 70 -24.71 -1.66 -3.51
CA THR A 70 -24.32 -1.86 -4.92
C THR A 70 -22.83 -1.59 -5.15
N LYS A 71 -22.18 -0.85 -4.23
CA LYS A 71 -20.76 -0.51 -4.32
C LYS A 71 -20.01 -1.06 -3.12
N ARG A 72 -19.05 -1.92 -3.36
CA ARG A 72 -18.14 -2.41 -2.34
C ARG A 72 -17.05 -1.34 -2.07
N ASP A 73 -16.97 -0.87 -0.84
CA ASP A 73 -15.90 0.00 -0.34
C ASP A 73 -15.81 -0.13 1.17
N ALA A 74 -14.81 -0.85 1.66
CA ALA A 74 -14.59 -1.03 3.09
C ALA A 74 -14.27 0.30 3.80
N ALA A 75 -13.58 1.24 3.13
CA ALA A 75 -13.14 2.49 3.76
C ALA A 75 -14.29 3.34 4.30
N ARG A 76 -15.48 3.30 3.69
CA ARG A 76 -16.67 4.03 4.18
C ARG A 76 -17.04 3.70 5.62
N PHE A 77 -16.79 2.48 6.06
CA PHE A 77 -17.08 2.04 7.43
C PHE A 77 -16.08 2.58 8.47
N GLY A 78 -15.03 3.26 8.02
CA GLY A 78 -14.14 4.02 8.90
C GLY A 78 -14.88 5.11 9.69
N ALA A 79 -16.02 5.57 9.19
CA ALA A 79 -16.91 6.49 9.91
C ALA A 79 -17.41 5.91 11.24
N LEU A 80 -17.51 4.60 11.37
CA LEU A 80 -17.90 3.94 12.62
C LEU A 80 -16.88 4.18 13.75
N ALA A 81 -15.59 4.10 13.44
CA ALA A 81 -14.54 4.28 14.42
C ALA A 81 -14.43 5.72 14.95
N THR A 82 -14.90 6.69 14.18
CA THR A 82 -14.86 8.13 14.54
C THR A 82 -16.18 8.68 15.03
N GLY A 83 -17.30 8.06 14.65
CA GLY A 83 -18.65 8.56 14.93
C GLY A 83 -19.37 7.80 16.05
N LEU A 84 -18.98 6.56 16.35
CA LEU A 84 -19.56 5.82 17.48
C LEU A 84 -19.00 6.36 18.81
N PRO A 85 -19.85 6.54 19.83
CA PRO A 85 -19.41 6.87 21.18
C PRO A 85 -18.45 5.85 21.78
N ALA A 86 -17.67 6.28 22.77
CA ALA A 86 -16.76 5.42 23.52
C ALA A 86 -17.44 4.15 24.06
N GLY A 87 -16.70 3.04 24.06
CA GLY A 87 -17.17 1.74 24.56
C GLY A 87 -17.09 0.65 23.50
N ASP A 88 -17.62 -0.52 23.83
CA ASP A 88 -17.57 -1.71 22.99
C ASP A 88 -18.80 -1.80 22.09
N TRP A 89 -18.59 -2.12 20.84
CA TRP A 89 -19.62 -2.21 19.81
C TRP A 89 -19.52 -3.53 19.06
N GLN A 90 -20.65 -4.04 18.58
CA GLN A 90 -20.72 -5.17 17.65
C GLN A 90 -21.46 -4.76 16.38
N ILE A 91 -21.09 -5.37 15.26
CA ILE A 91 -21.74 -5.14 13.96
C ILE A 91 -22.86 -6.17 13.77
N ALA A 92 -24.04 -5.69 13.38
CA ALA A 92 -25.15 -6.50 12.90
C ALA A 92 -25.54 -6.03 11.49
N CYS A 93 -25.31 -6.84 10.48
CA CYS A 93 -25.73 -6.54 9.11
C CYS A 93 -27.15 -7.07 8.86
N ALA A 94 -28.01 -6.25 8.26
CA ALA A 94 -29.33 -6.67 7.87
C ALA A 94 -29.28 -7.78 6.80
N ALA A 95 -30.20 -8.75 6.89
CA ALA A 95 -30.20 -9.92 6.00
C ALA A 95 -30.32 -9.52 4.51
N GLU A 96 -31.11 -8.50 4.20
CA GLU A 96 -31.25 -8.00 2.82
C GLU A 96 -29.95 -7.38 2.30
N ALA A 97 -29.21 -6.65 3.15
CA ALA A 97 -27.91 -6.10 2.79
C ALA A 97 -26.85 -7.20 2.56
N LEU A 98 -26.89 -8.28 3.38
CA LEU A 98 -25.99 -9.44 3.19
C LEU A 98 -26.31 -10.24 1.91
N LYS A 99 -27.58 -10.27 1.46
CA LYS A 99 -27.91 -10.88 0.14
C LYS A 99 -27.26 -10.13 -1.02
N LEU A 100 -27.17 -8.80 -0.93
CA LEU A 100 -26.54 -7.98 -1.97
C LEU A 100 -25.01 -7.93 -1.87
N CYS A 101 -24.49 -7.97 -0.65
CA CYS A 101 -23.05 -7.94 -0.38
C CYS A 101 -22.72 -8.98 0.71
N PRO A 102 -22.41 -10.24 0.35
CA PRO A 102 -22.07 -11.29 1.33
C PRO A 102 -20.87 -10.93 2.22
N GLU A 103 -19.93 -10.15 1.70
CA GLU A 103 -18.71 -9.72 2.39
C GLU A 103 -18.92 -8.50 3.31
N LEU A 104 -20.17 -8.06 3.50
CA LEU A 104 -20.48 -6.80 4.18
C LEU A 104 -19.92 -6.73 5.60
N THR A 105 -20.04 -7.82 6.38
CA THR A 105 -19.53 -7.86 7.76
C THR A 105 -18.01 -7.79 7.78
N TYR A 106 -17.34 -8.46 6.83
CA TYR A 106 -15.89 -8.36 6.64
C TYR A 106 -15.49 -6.92 6.31
N ASP A 107 -16.13 -6.29 5.31
CA ASP A 107 -15.81 -4.94 4.87
C ASP A 107 -16.07 -3.90 5.97
N ALA A 108 -17.14 -4.07 6.75
CA ALA A 108 -17.45 -3.17 7.88
C ALA A 108 -16.41 -3.28 9.00
N THR A 109 -15.98 -4.50 9.32
CA THR A 109 -14.93 -4.74 10.33
C THR A 109 -13.58 -4.19 9.87
N LEU A 110 -13.21 -4.43 8.61
CA LEU A 110 -11.97 -3.89 8.01
C LEU A 110 -12.01 -2.36 8.02
N GLY A 111 -13.10 -1.76 7.56
CA GLY A 111 -13.25 -0.32 7.49
C GLY A 111 -13.20 0.34 8.86
N PHE A 112 -13.79 -0.29 9.89
CA PHE A 112 -13.62 0.15 11.28
C PHE A 112 -12.15 0.18 11.68
N CYS A 113 -11.38 -0.89 11.42
CA CYS A 113 -9.94 -0.93 11.70
C CYS A 113 -9.18 0.16 10.94
N MET A 114 -9.54 0.42 9.67
CA MET A 114 -8.93 1.48 8.86
C MET A 114 -9.17 2.86 9.46
N GLY A 115 -10.41 3.14 9.91
CA GLY A 115 -10.80 4.42 10.52
C GLY A 115 -10.32 4.60 11.95
N ALA A 116 -10.10 3.51 12.67
CA ALA A 116 -9.57 3.54 14.04
C ALA A 116 -8.08 3.89 14.10
N TYR A 117 -7.35 3.75 12.99
CA TYR A 117 -5.92 4.05 12.95
C TYR A 117 -5.60 5.46 13.46
N ARG A 118 -4.61 5.55 14.35
CA ARG A 118 -4.06 6.80 14.88
C ARG A 118 -2.54 6.66 14.95
N PHE A 119 -1.83 7.72 14.64
CA PHE A 119 -0.37 7.75 14.74
C PHE A 119 0.07 8.87 15.68
N ALA A 120 1.02 8.58 16.55
CA ALA A 120 1.70 9.56 17.38
C ALA A 120 3.09 9.06 17.75
N VAL A 121 4.02 9.98 17.95
CA VAL A 121 5.35 9.73 18.45
C VAL A 121 5.47 10.36 19.85
N GLY A 122 5.97 9.61 20.82
CA GLY A 122 6.25 10.10 22.17
C GLY A 122 5.03 10.41 23.03
N ARG A 123 3.84 9.96 22.63
CA ARG A 123 2.60 10.07 23.43
C ARG A 123 1.68 8.87 23.18
N ASP A 124 0.90 8.53 24.20
CA ASP A 124 -0.11 7.47 24.09
C ASP A 124 -1.25 7.86 23.15
N VAL A 125 -1.74 6.87 22.43
CA VAL A 125 -2.93 6.99 21.58
C VAL A 125 -4.06 6.25 22.22
N VAL A 126 -5.18 6.96 22.47
CA VAL A 126 -6.38 6.39 23.08
C VAL A 126 -7.35 5.93 21.99
N PHE A 127 -7.89 4.73 22.18
CA PHE A 127 -8.91 4.12 21.33
C PHE A 127 -10.20 3.96 22.14
N PRO A 128 -11.03 5.03 22.22
CA PRO A 128 -12.19 5.04 23.10
C PRO A 128 -13.30 4.11 22.61
N THR A 129 -13.36 3.86 21.30
CA THR A 129 -14.35 3.00 20.66
C THR A 129 -13.66 1.72 20.20
N ARG A 130 -14.22 0.57 20.59
CA ARG A 130 -13.68 -0.74 20.22
C ARG A 130 -14.75 -1.60 19.58
N LEU A 131 -14.35 -2.50 18.69
CA LEU A 131 -15.26 -3.41 18.01
C LEU A 131 -15.06 -4.84 18.48
N VAL A 132 -16.14 -5.56 18.74
CA VAL A 132 -16.09 -6.99 19.05
C VAL A 132 -15.73 -7.77 17.79
N LEU A 133 -14.62 -8.52 17.86
CA LEU A 133 -14.14 -9.39 16.80
C LEU A 133 -14.76 -10.77 16.99
N THR A 134 -15.55 -11.22 16.04
CA THR A 134 -16.12 -12.56 16.00
C THR A 134 -15.26 -13.52 15.20
N ASP A 135 -15.43 -14.84 15.35
CA ASP A 135 -14.69 -15.83 14.55
C ASP A 135 -14.92 -15.62 13.04
N GLY A 136 -16.14 -15.25 12.64
CA GLY A 136 -16.46 -14.96 11.24
C GLY A 136 -15.76 -13.72 10.67
N THR A 137 -15.26 -12.81 11.51
CA THR A 137 -14.58 -11.59 11.08
C THR A 137 -13.07 -11.60 11.30
N ARG A 138 -12.49 -12.62 11.94
CA ARG A 138 -11.03 -12.76 12.14
C ARG A 138 -10.22 -12.72 10.84
N ALA A 139 -10.81 -13.14 9.73
CA ALA A 139 -10.15 -13.11 8.42
C ALA A 139 -9.73 -11.71 7.95
N VAL A 140 -10.22 -10.62 8.59
CA VAL A 140 -9.78 -9.24 8.30
C VAL A 140 -8.38 -8.93 8.83
N LEU A 141 -7.92 -9.64 9.87
CA LEU A 141 -6.73 -9.28 10.63
C LEU A 141 -5.46 -9.14 9.78
N PRO A 142 -5.11 -10.08 8.88
CA PRO A 142 -3.91 -9.93 8.08
C PRO A 142 -3.90 -8.63 7.27
N LEU A 143 -5.03 -8.26 6.68
CA LEU A 143 -5.13 -7.04 5.87
C LEU A 143 -5.18 -5.78 6.73
N ALA A 144 -5.91 -5.80 7.86
CA ALA A 144 -5.94 -4.68 8.79
C ALA A 144 -4.55 -4.38 9.40
N GLN A 145 -3.82 -5.43 9.76
CA GLN A 145 -2.44 -5.33 10.26
C GLN A 145 -1.50 -4.78 9.19
N ALA A 146 -1.62 -5.24 7.94
CA ALA A 146 -0.82 -4.76 6.81
C ALA A 146 -1.05 -3.27 6.51
N ILE A 147 -2.32 -2.82 6.54
CA ILE A 147 -2.66 -1.39 6.38
C ILE A 147 -2.02 -0.56 7.49
N TRP A 148 -2.13 -0.99 8.74
CA TRP A 148 -1.52 -0.29 9.87
C TRP A 148 0.01 -0.29 9.79
N LEU A 149 0.63 -1.42 9.41
CA LEU A 149 2.07 -1.53 9.18
C LEU A 149 2.56 -0.50 8.17
N GLY A 150 1.96 -0.48 6.98
CA GLY A 150 2.37 0.45 5.93
C GLY A 150 2.17 1.91 6.34
N ARG A 151 1.03 2.23 6.97
CA ARG A 151 0.79 3.58 7.51
C ARG A 151 1.78 3.96 8.59
N ASP A 152 2.14 3.04 9.50
CA ASP A 152 3.14 3.29 10.55
C ASP A 152 4.50 3.63 9.94
N LEU A 153 4.96 2.84 8.97
CA LEU A 153 6.24 3.06 8.31
C LEU A 153 6.28 4.41 7.60
N ILE A 154 5.25 4.74 6.82
CA ILE A 154 5.19 5.99 6.05
C ILE A 154 5.06 7.22 6.96
N ASN A 155 4.38 7.09 8.11
CA ASN A 155 4.21 8.20 9.05
C ASN A 155 5.42 8.47 9.92
N GLN A 156 6.31 7.49 10.11
CA GLN A 156 7.52 7.70 10.92
C GLN A 156 8.36 8.86 10.37
N PRO A 157 8.83 9.76 11.24
CA PRO A 157 9.79 10.78 10.82
C PRO A 157 11.12 10.12 10.42
N ALA A 158 11.82 10.72 9.44
CA ALA A 158 13.05 10.15 8.89
C ALA A 158 14.20 10.01 9.91
N ASN A 159 14.22 10.85 10.95
CA ASN A 159 15.18 10.70 12.04
C ASN A 159 14.95 9.46 12.93
N LEU A 160 13.77 8.83 12.80
CA LEU A 160 13.41 7.59 13.51
C LEU A 160 13.26 6.40 12.55
N LEU A 161 13.16 6.63 11.26
CA LEU A 161 13.06 5.57 10.24
C LEU A 161 13.97 5.91 9.06
N GLY A 162 15.22 5.54 9.15
CA GLY A 162 16.15 5.55 8.03
C GLY A 162 16.36 4.17 7.43
N PRO A 163 17.40 4.00 6.59
CA PRO A 163 17.65 2.74 5.89
C PRO A 163 17.76 1.53 6.82
N GLU A 164 18.47 1.68 7.94
CA GLU A 164 18.64 0.59 8.91
C GLU A 164 17.33 0.23 9.60
N GLU A 165 16.58 1.21 10.10
CA GLU A 165 15.33 0.96 10.81
C GLU A 165 14.25 0.40 9.86
N LEU A 166 14.20 0.84 8.61
CA LEU A 166 13.29 0.29 7.61
C LEU A 166 13.64 -1.17 7.29
N SER A 167 14.93 -1.48 7.11
CA SER A 167 15.38 -2.84 6.80
C SER A 167 15.15 -3.79 7.99
N GLN A 168 15.40 -3.34 9.22
CA GLN A 168 15.13 -4.11 10.43
C GLN A 168 13.63 -4.33 10.66
N ALA A 169 12.80 -3.33 10.38
CA ALA A 169 11.34 -3.49 10.44
C ALA A 169 10.86 -4.53 9.41
N ALA A 170 11.39 -4.48 8.19
CA ALA A 170 11.07 -5.46 7.16
C ALA A 170 11.52 -6.87 7.57
N TYR A 171 12.78 -7.01 8.03
CA TYR A 171 13.32 -8.27 8.55
C TYR A 171 12.41 -8.87 9.63
N ALA A 172 12.03 -8.07 10.63
CA ALA A 172 11.18 -8.53 11.73
C ALA A 172 9.80 -9.01 11.24
N VAL A 173 9.20 -8.30 10.26
CA VAL A 173 7.89 -8.66 9.70
C VAL A 173 7.94 -10.00 8.95
N VAL A 174 8.92 -10.17 8.06
CA VAL A 174 8.96 -11.37 7.21
C VAL A 174 9.47 -12.60 7.96
N SER A 175 10.45 -12.44 8.87
CA SER A 175 10.97 -13.52 9.71
C SER A 175 9.91 -14.05 10.68
N ALA A 176 9.02 -13.18 11.20
CA ALA A 176 7.90 -13.60 12.04
C ALA A 176 6.90 -14.51 11.30
N GLN A 177 6.91 -14.50 9.96
CA GLN A 177 6.10 -15.35 9.08
C GLN A 177 6.87 -16.55 8.54
N GLY A 178 8.10 -16.79 9.04
CA GLY A 178 8.93 -17.92 8.64
C GLY A 178 9.63 -17.76 7.29
N ALA A 179 9.78 -16.55 6.79
CA ALA A 179 10.57 -16.30 5.60
C ALA A 179 12.07 -16.32 5.91
N ASP A 180 12.87 -16.83 4.97
CA ASP A 180 14.32 -16.60 4.97
C ASP A 180 14.57 -15.16 4.54
N CYS A 181 15.36 -14.43 5.34
CA CYS A 181 15.60 -13.01 5.11
C CYS A 181 17.05 -12.65 5.40
N GLU A 182 17.64 -11.85 4.53
CA GLU A 182 18.95 -11.25 4.74
C GLU A 182 18.90 -9.73 4.50
N ILE A 183 19.81 -9.01 5.14
CA ILE A 183 20.05 -7.59 4.94
C ILE A 183 21.45 -7.44 4.35
N ILE A 184 21.53 -6.92 3.14
CA ILE A 184 22.78 -6.73 2.39
C ILE A 184 23.26 -5.31 2.61
N THR A 185 24.53 -5.15 2.98
CA THR A 185 25.16 -3.86 3.32
C THR A 185 26.62 -3.81 2.86
N GLY A 186 27.25 -2.63 2.96
CA GLY A 186 28.67 -2.43 2.76
C GLY A 186 29.15 -2.81 1.36
N GLU A 187 30.32 -3.46 1.25
CA GLU A 187 30.94 -3.81 -0.02
C GLU A 187 30.09 -4.79 -0.86
N ALA A 188 29.41 -5.73 -0.20
CA ALA A 188 28.50 -6.65 -0.87
C ALA A 188 27.34 -5.90 -1.56
N LEU A 189 26.79 -4.87 -0.91
CA LEU A 189 25.74 -4.02 -1.48
C LEU A 189 26.31 -3.21 -2.66
N THR A 190 27.44 -2.53 -2.48
CA THR A 190 28.05 -1.69 -3.53
C THR A 190 28.37 -2.50 -4.80
N SER A 191 28.81 -3.74 -4.62
CA SER A 191 29.11 -4.65 -5.74
C SER A 191 27.83 -5.15 -6.44
N ALA A 192 26.81 -5.51 -5.66
CA ALA A 192 25.61 -6.14 -6.19
C ALA A 192 24.57 -5.12 -6.70
N TYR A 193 24.54 -3.91 -6.12
CA TYR A 193 23.56 -2.86 -6.42
C TYR A 193 24.24 -1.49 -6.57
N PRO A 194 25.07 -1.32 -7.62
CA PRO A 194 25.92 -0.13 -7.74
C PRO A 194 25.15 1.17 -7.94
N CYS A 195 24.01 1.15 -8.64
CA CYS A 195 23.16 2.32 -8.83
C CYS A 195 22.46 2.74 -7.52
N LEU A 196 21.92 1.78 -6.79
CA LEU A 196 21.32 1.99 -5.47
C LEU A 196 22.36 2.52 -4.48
N SER A 197 23.56 1.96 -4.48
CA SER A 197 24.69 2.43 -3.67
C SER A 197 25.05 3.88 -3.98
N ALA A 198 25.06 4.27 -5.25
CA ALA A 198 25.35 5.64 -5.67
C ALA A 198 24.29 6.65 -5.16
N VAL A 199 23.01 6.27 -5.16
CA VAL A 199 21.94 7.09 -4.57
C VAL A 199 22.17 7.31 -3.08
N GLY A 200 22.50 6.24 -2.33
CA GLY A 200 22.74 6.30 -0.88
C GLY A 200 24.07 6.94 -0.47
N ALA A 201 25.00 7.15 -1.39
CA ALA A 201 26.37 7.60 -1.09
C ALA A 201 26.43 8.99 -0.41
N GLY A 202 25.39 9.81 -0.58
CA GLY A 202 25.31 11.14 0.01
C GLY A 202 24.92 11.17 1.48
N SER A 203 24.43 10.06 2.03
CA SER A 203 23.98 9.98 3.43
C SER A 203 25.05 9.36 4.33
N ASP A 204 25.13 9.84 5.58
CA ASP A 204 25.91 9.20 6.65
C ASP A 204 25.23 7.90 7.15
N ARG A 205 23.98 7.65 6.75
CA ARG A 205 23.22 6.44 7.07
C ARG A 205 23.36 5.45 5.90
N PRO A 206 24.07 4.32 6.10
CA PRO A 206 24.40 3.40 5.01
C PRO A 206 23.17 2.83 4.30
N ALA A 207 23.24 2.73 2.98
CA ALA A 207 22.25 2.03 2.17
C ALA A 207 22.17 0.55 2.56
N GLN A 208 20.96 -0.01 2.50
CA GLN A 208 20.68 -1.41 2.79
C GLN A 208 19.70 -2.00 1.76
N VAL A 209 19.86 -3.28 1.46
CA VAL A 209 18.88 -4.03 0.67
C VAL A 209 18.36 -5.19 1.51
N VAL A 210 17.04 -5.26 1.66
CA VAL A 210 16.37 -6.42 2.25
C VAL A 210 16.04 -7.38 1.13
N ARG A 211 16.43 -8.65 1.29
CA ARG A 211 16.06 -9.75 0.40
C ARG A 211 15.43 -10.86 1.24
N ALA A 212 14.19 -11.23 0.89
CA ALA A 212 13.50 -12.30 1.58
C ALA A 212 12.88 -13.29 0.61
N SER A 213 12.84 -14.56 0.98
CA SER A 213 12.17 -15.64 0.26
C SER A 213 11.25 -16.42 1.18
N TRP A 214 10.09 -16.80 0.65
CA TRP A 214 9.08 -17.54 1.40
C TRP A 214 8.30 -18.48 0.47
N ARG A 215 7.73 -19.53 1.06
CA ARG A 215 6.88 -20.48 0.36
C ARG A 215 5.70 -20.86 1.21
N GLY A 216 4.50 -20.80 0.65
CA GLY A 216 3.27 -21.25 1.30
C GLY A 216 3.33 -22.73 1.67
N SER A 217 2.77 -23.09 2.83
CA SER A 217 2.81 -24.47 3.35
C SER A 217 2.14 -25.48 2.41
N LYS A 218 1.16 -25.00 1.62
CA LYS A 218 0.41 -25.80 0.63
C LYS A 218 0.86 -25.55 -0.81
N ALA A 219 1.95 -24.83 -1.02
CA ALA A 219 2.43 -24.51 -2.35
C ALA A 219 2.99 -25.77 -3.05
N PRO A 220 2.48 -26.16 -4.23
CA PRO A 220 2.98 -27.31 -4.98
C PRO A 220 4.43 -27.09 -5.44
N ALA A 221 5.14 -28.17 -5.84
CA ALA A 221 6.55 -28.09 -6.20
C ALA A 221 6.85 -27.02 -7.27
N ASP A 222 5.95 -26.86 -8.21
CA ASP A 222 5.97 -25.92 -9.33
C ASP A 222 5.12 -24.65 -9.08
N ALA A 223 4.87 -24.31 -7.80
CA ALA A 223 4.10 -23.13 -7.43
C ALA A 223 4.66 -21.88 -8.11
N PRO A 224 3.79 -20.95 -8.56
CA PRO A 224 4.24 -19.74 -9.21
C PRO A 224 5.08 -18.87 -8.27
N LEU A 225 6.06 -18.18 -8.84
CA LEU A 225 6.88 -17.22 -8.14
C LEU A 225 6.36 -15.80 -8.38
N LEU A 226 5.95 -15.14 -7.30
CA LEU A 226 5.69 -13.71 -7.26
C LEU A 226 6.90 -12.99 -6.66
N SER A 227 7.52 -12.09 -7.42
CA SER A 227 8.60 -11.24 -6.94
C SER A 227 8.08 -9.83 -6.70
N LEU A 228 8.29 -9.30 -5.48
CA LEU A 228 7.90 -7.97 -5.05
C LEU A 228 9.13 -7.09 -4.89
N VAL A 229 9.10 -5.89 -5.46
CA VAL A 229 10.20 -4.92 -5.38
C VAL A 229 9.67 -3.58 -4.87
N GLY A 230 10.31 -2.98 -3.88
CA GLY A 230 9.86 -1.73 -3.26
C GLY A 230 10.93 -0.65 -3.19
N LYS A 231 10.60 0.57 -3.66
CA LYS A 231 11.41 1.77 -3.44
C LYS A 231 11.33 2.14 -1.95
N GLY A 232 12.48 2.19 -1.28
CA GLY A 232 12.62 2.52 0.14
C GLY A 232 13.51 3.74 0.38
N VAL A 233 13.26 4.86 -0.29
CA VAL A 233 13.96 6.14 -0.04
C VAL A 233 13.40 6.77 1.23
N CYS A 234 14.08 6.58 2.37
CA CYS A 234 13.59 6.96 3.69
C CYS A 234 13.44 8.47 3.86
N PHE A 235 14.26 9.24 3.18
CA PHE A 235 14.08 10.68 2.99
C PHE A 235 14.72 11.11 1.67
N ASP A 236 14.00 11.95 0.93
CA ASP A 236 14.46 12.46 -0.36
C ASP A 236 14.59 13.98 -0.34
N THR A 237 15.83 14.46 -0.34
CA THR A 237 16.14 15.89 -0.46
C THR A 237 16.11 16.39 -1.91
N GLY A 238 16.09 15.47 -2.88
CA GLY A 238 16.37 15.72 -4.29
C GLY A 238 17.86 15.60 -4.64
N GLY A 239 18.74 15.42 -3.66
CA GLY A 239 20.17 15.47 -3.90
C GLY A 239 20.61 16.89 -4.30
N TYR A 240 21.57 17.01 -5.20
CA TYR A 240 22.02 18.32 -5.70
C TYR A 240 20.95 19.11 -6.47
N ASP A 241 19.98 18.42 -7.09
CA ASP A 241 18.75 19.04 -7.64
C ASP A 241 17.71 19.21 -6.52
N ILE A 242 18.07 20.01 -5.51
CA ILE A 242 17.37 20.13 -4.23
C ILE A 242 15.91 20.58 -4.40
N LYS A 243 15.03 19.85 -3.72
CA LYS A 243 13.61 20.19 -3.70
C LYS A 243 13.33 21.53 -3.01
N PRO A 244 12.33 22.29 -3.48
CA PRO A 244 11.83 23.44 -2.71
C PRO A 244 11.23 22.95 -1.36
N ALA A 245 11.23 23.80 -0.33
CA ALA A 245 10.78 23.44 1.02
C ALA A 245 9.39 22.77 1.05
N SER A 246 8.43 23.27 0.25
CA SER A 246 7.09 22.68 0.14
C SER A 246 7.09 21.28 -0.49
N GLY A 247 7.99 21.00 -1.42
CA GLY A 247 8.18 19.69 -2.04
C GLY A 247 8.87 18.70 -1.11
N MET A 248 9.78 19.18 -0.25
CA MET A 248 10.56 18.35 0.67
C MET A 248 9.79 17.96 1.93
N LEU A 249 8.84 18.77 2.37
CA LEU A 249 8.13 18.64 3.65
C LEU A 249 7.60 17.24 3.97
N ARG A 250 7.18 16.49 2.94
CA ARG A 250 6.58 15.16 3.10
C ARG A 250 7.49 14.02 2.64
N MET A 251 8.76 14.28 2.37
CA MET A 251 9.64 13.28 1.74
C MET A 251 10.05 12.12 2.65
N LYS A 252 9.65 12.11 3.93
CA LYS A 252 9.62 10.89 4.76
C LYS A 252 8.72 9.78 4.18
N LYS A 253 7.76 10.13 3.31
CA LYS A 253 6.88 9.18 2.63
C LYS A 253 7.51 8.49 1.42
N ASP A 254 8.72 8.84 1.05
CA ASP A 254 9.32 8.40 -0.22
C ASP A 254 9.79 6.93 -0.19
N MET A 255 9.58 6.27 0.92
CA MET A 255 9.69 4.83 1.12
C MET A 255 8.32 4.10 1.04
N GLY A 256 7.29 4.78 0.56
CA GLY A 256 5.93 4.23 0.46
C GLY A 256 5.80 3.03 -0.46
N GLY A 257 6.66 2.91 -1.48
CA GLY A 257 6.74 1.71 -2.32
C GLY A 257 7.20 0.48 -1.54
N ALA A 258 8.26 0.61 -0.74
CA ALA A 258 8.73 -0.46 0.16
C ALA A 258 7.67 -0.83 1.20
N ALA A 259 7.00 0.17 1.79
CA ALA A 259 5.93 -0.06 2.76
C ALA A 259 4.74 -0.82 2.13
N LEU A 260 4.34 -0.49 0.90
CA LEU A 260 3.27 -1.18 0.19
C LEU A 260 3.64 -2.63 -0.14
N MET A 261 4.86 -2.87 -0.65
CA MET A 261 5.31 -4.22 -0.99
C MET A 261 5.50 -5.10 0.26
N LEU A 262 6.02 -4.54 1.35
CA LEU A 262 6.11 -5.24 2.64
C LEU A 262 4.72 -5.57 3.20
N ALA A 263 3.78 -4.64 3.12
CA ALA A 263 2.40 -4.85 3.56
C ALA A 263 1.71 -5.95 2.74
N LEU A 264 1.91 -5.99 1.42
CA LEU A 264 1.39 -7.04 0.55
C LEU A 264 2.03 -8.40 0.88
N ALA A 265 3.35 -8.45 1.04
CA ALA A 265 4.07 -9.66 1.44
C ALA A 265 3.55 -10.20 2.78
N HIS A 266 3.31 -9.33 3.78
CA HIS A 266 2.72 -9.73 5.06
C HIS A 266 1.36 -10.42 4.88
N VAL A 267 0.45 -9.87 4.06
CA VAL A 267 -0.87 -10.48 3.84
C VAL A 267 -0.75 -11.84 3.15
N ILE A 268 0.11 -11.95 2.12
CA ILE A 268 0.35 -13.20 1.38
C ILE A 268 0.81 -14.29 2.34
N MET A 269 1.80 -13.99 3.18
CA MET A 269 2.38 -14.93 4.15
C MET A 269 1.39 -15.27 5.28
N ALA A 270 0.73 -14.27 5.86
CA ALA A 270 -0.23 -14.49 6.95
C ALA A 270 -1.48 -15.26 6.52
N LYS A 271 -1.84 -15.21 5.23
CA LYS A 271 -2.90 -16.03 4.64
C LYS A 271 -2.40 -17.40 4.14
N ASP A 272 -1.13 -17.67 4.24
CA ASP A 272 -0.47 -18.89 3.76
C ASP A 272 -0.86 -19.25 2.31
N LEU A 273 -0.76 -18.24 1.39
CA LEU A 273 -1.16 -18.43 -0.01
C LEU A 273 -0.24 -19.44 -0.71
N PRO A 274 -0.77 -20.32 -1.59
CA PRO A 274 -0.04 -21.44 -2.18
C PRO A 274 0.91 -21.03 -3.31
N ILE A 275 1.84 -20.08 -3.03
CA ILE A 275 2.83 -19.55 -3.99
C ILE A 275 4.24 -19.54 -3.39
N ARG A 276 5.22 -19.29 -4.23
CA ARG A 276 6.55 -18.82 -3.83
C ARG A 276 6.57 -17.31 -3.87
N LEU A 277 7.18 -16.69 -2.87
CA LEU A 277 7.27 -15.24 -2.74
C LEU A 277 8.73 -14.83 -2.58
N GLU A 278 9.13 -13.80 -3.30
CA GLU A 278 10.37 -13.06 -3.04
C GLU A 278 10.04 -11.59 -2.80
N LEU A 279 10.80 -10.96 -1.91
CA LEU A 279 10.68 -9.53 -1.59
C LEU A 279 12.08 -8.90 -1.66
N ARG A 280 12.18 -7.76 -2.35
CA ARG A 280 13.37 -6.91 -2.40
C ARG A 280 13.01 -5.48 -2.06
N LEU A 281 13.65 -4.92 -1.04
CA LEU A 281 13.46 -3.52 -0.65
C LEU A 281 14.79 -2.79 -0.67
N GLY A 282 14.89 -1.70 -1.42
CA GLY A 282 16.08 -0.84 -1.44
C GLY A 282 15.91 0.30 -0.45
N CYS A 283 16.61 0.23 0.68
CA CYS A 283 16.51 1.19 1.78
C CYS A 283 17.69 2.18 1.70
N VAL A 284 17.41 3.43 1.34
CA VAL A 284 18.43 4.48 1.15
C VAL A 284 17.92 5.85 1.62
N GLU A 285 18.79 6.84 1.69
CA GLU A 285 18.44 8.26 1.72
C GLU A 285 19.09 8.97 0.55
N ASN A 286 18.35 9.87 -0.11
CA ASN A 286 18.90 10.78 -1.12
C ASN A 286 19.28 12.09 -0.43
N SER A 287 20.56 12.21 -0.05
CA SER A 287 21.09 13.32 0.74
C SER A 287 22.17 14.08 0.01
N ILE A 288 22.46 15.32 0.47
CA ILE A 288 23.49 16.20 -0.09
C ILE A 288 24.76 16.10 0.75
N SER A 289 25.85 15.74 0.10
CA SER A 289 27.19 15.77 0.71
C SER A 289 28.26 15.79 -0.36
N GLY A 290 29.54 15.85 0.04
CA GLY A 290 30.66 15.75 -0.89
C GLY A 290 30.78 14.39 -1.61
N HIS A 291 30.04 13.39 -1.17
CA HIS A 291 30.02 12.04 -1.74
C HIS A 291 28.76 11.74 -2.57
N ALA A 292 27.76 12.63 -2.55
CA ALA A 292 26.52 12.43 -3.28
C ALA A 292 26.73 12.44 -4.81
N MET A 293 25.92 11.67 -5.53
CA MET A 293 25.87 11.69 -6.99
C MET A 293 25.49 13.09 -7.51
N ARG A 294 25.99 13.45 -8.68
CA ARG A 294 25.83 14.78 -9.28
C ARG A 294 25.20 14.68 -10.65
N PRO A 295 24.51 15.73 -11.12
CA PRO A 295 24.16 15.82 -12.53
C PRO A 295 25.39 15.66 -13.43
N GLY A 296 25.28 14.79 -14.45
CA GLY A 296 26.36 14.43 -15.36
C GLY A 296 27.20 13.21 -14.95
N ASP A 297 27.05 12.71 -13.73
CA ASP A 297 27.70 11.46 -13.33
C ASP A 297 27.13 10.28 -14.17
N ILE A 298 27.98 9.32 -14.50
CA ILE A 298 27.58 8.10 -15.21
C ILE A 298 27.69 6.92 -14.26
N LEU A 299 26.56 6.31 -13.98
CA LEU A 299 26.45 5.17 -13.07
C LEU A 299 26.41 3.86 -13.85
N MET A 300 27.07 2.83 -13.32
CA MET A 300 26.91 1.45 -13.79
C MET A 300 25.74 0.82 -13.05
N THR A 301 24.88 0.09 -13.74
CA THR A 301 23.80 -0.70 -13.14
C THR A 301 24.17 -2.16 -13.02
N ARG A 302 23.44 -2.93 -12.21
CA ARG A 302 23.57 -4.40 -12.12
C ARG A 302 23.42 -5.09 -13.48
N ALA A 303 22.56 -4.56 -14.36
CA ALA A 303 22.37 -5.07 -15.72
C ALA A 303 23.55 -4.80 -16.67
N GLY A 304 24.60 -4.09 -16.23
CA GLY A 304 25.72 -3.67 -17.07
C GLY A 304 25.42 -2.49 -17.99
N LEU A 305 24.25 -1.89 -17.89
CA LEU A 305 23.91 -0.66 -18.60
C LEU A 305 24.48 0.55 -17.85
N THR A 306 24.94 1.55 -18.61
CA THR A 306 25.34 2.84 -18.02
C THR A 306 24.19 3.82 -18.05
N VAL A 307 24.01 4.59 -16.95
CA VAL A 307 22.98 5.61 -16.82
C VAL A 307 23.60 6.96 -16.48
N GLU A 308 23.35 7.96 -17.32
CA GLU A 308 23.71 9.35 -17.04
C GLU A 308 22.68 9.97 -16.10
N VAL A 309 23.15 10.53 -15.00
CA VAL A 309 22.32 11.27 -14.04
C VAL A 309 22.00 12.65 -14.62
N GLY A 310 20.82 12.82 -15.20
CA GLY A 310 20.35 14.13 -15.68
C GLY A 310 19.66 14.94 -14.58
N ASN A 311 19.16 14.24 -13.53
CA ASN A 311 18.52 14.85 -12.38
C ASN A 311 18.66 13.94 -11.16
N THR A 312 19.25 14.44 -10.08
CA THR A 312 19.45 13.66 -8.84
C THR A 312 18.15 13.43 -8.06
N ASP A 313 17.08 14.18 -8.34
CA ASP A 313 15.71 14.00 -7.81
C ASP A 313 14.92 12.92 -8.57
N ALA A 314 15.56 12.20 -9.47
CA ALA A 314 15.04 11.01 -10.13
C ALA A 314 15.82 9.76 -9.68
N GLU A 315 16.06 9.64 -8.40
CA GLU A 315 16.84 8.61 -7.70
C GLU A 315 16.08 7.29 -7.56
N GLY A 316 14.76 7.35 -7.39
CA GLY A 316 13.93 6.16 -7.13
C GLY A 316 14.02 5.12 -8.24
N ARG A 317 14.06 5.53 -9.50
CA ARG A 317 14.24 4.62 -10.63
C ARG A 317 15.64 4.02 -10.68
N LEU A 318 16.67 4.71 -10.17
CA LEU A 318 18.02 4.20 -10.02
C LEU A 318 18.08 3.11 -8.94
N VAL A 319 17.41 3.31 -7.81
CA VAL A 319 17.23 2.28 -6.78
C VAL A 319 16.55 1.04 -7.35
N LEU A 320 15.47 1.22 -8.11
CA LEU A 320 14.70 0.11 -8.66
C LEU A 320 15.43 -0.64 -9.77
N SER A 321 16.30 0.01 -10.55
CA SER A 321 16.97 -0.62 -11.69
C SER A 321 17.77 -1.86 -11.29
N ASP A 322 18.55 -1.80 -10.21
CA ASP A 322 19.34 -2.93 -9.74
C ASP A 322 18.46 -4.03 -9.13
N LEU A 323 17.41 -3.64 -8.39
CA LEU A 323 16.49 -4.58 -7.75
C LEU A 323 15.63 -5.34 -8.76
N LEU A 324 15.15 -4.66 -9.82
CA LEU A 324 14.38 -5.28 -10.90
C LEU A 324 15.24 -6.27 -11.70
N THR A 325 16.50 -5.88 -11.99
CA THR A 325 17.45 -6.77 -12.65
C THR A 325 17.65 -8.05 -11.84
N GLU A 326 17.93 -7.94 -10.54
CA GLU A 326 18.09 -9.12 -9.69
C GLU A 326 16.81 -9.96 -9.59
N ALA A 327 15.64 -9.32 -9.50
CA ALA A 327 14.38 -10.03 -9.47
C ALA A 327 14.17 -10.89 -10.73
N CYS A 328 14.55 -10.38 -11.90
CA CYS A 328 14.45 -11.11 -13.17
C CYS A 328 15.41 -12.30 -13.26
N GLU A 329 16.57 -12.29 -12.58
CA GLU A 329 17.51 -13.40 -12.54
C GLU A 329 16.86 -14.70 -12.00
N GLN A 330 15.81 -14.58 -11.17
CA GLN A 330 15.04 -15.69 -10.64
C GLN A 330 13.90 -16.15 -11.56
N GLN A 331 13.72 -15.52 -12.72
CA GLN A 331 12.67 -15.81 -13.70
C GLN A 331 11.26 -15.92 -13.05
N PRO A 332 10.77 -14.87 -12.38
CA PRO A 332 9.49 -14.92 -11.72
C PRO A 332 8.35 -15.05 -12.73
N ASP A 333 7.27 -15.76 -12.35
CA ASP A 333 6.03 -15.78 -13.12
C ASP A 333 5.38 -14.40 -13.16
N TRP A 334 5.53 -13.66 -12.05
CA TRP A 334 4.98 -12.32 -11.86
C TRP A 334 5.97 -11.44 -11.11
N LEU A 335 6.25 -10.28 -11.65
CA LEU A 335 7.09 -9.23 -11.04
C LEU A 335 6.23 -7.99 -10.80
N LEU A 336 6.15 -7.54 -9.57
CA LEU A 336 5.42 -6.34 -9.17
C LEU A 336 6.35 -5.42 -8.41
N ASP A 337 6.45 -4.17 -8.86
CA ASP A 337 7.13 -3.15 -8.08
C ASP A 337 6.24 -1.96 -7.74
N ALA A 338 6.60 -1.27 -6.66
CA ALA A 338 5.93 -0.04 -6.26
C ALA A 338 6.92 1.03 -5.84
N ALA A 339 6.60 2.25 -6.20
CA ALA A 339 7.37 3.41 -5.81
C ALA A 339 6.51 4.67 -5.68
N THR A 340 6.94 5.60 -4.86
CA THR A 340 6.54 7.00 -4.89
C THR A 340 7.41 7.70 -5.93
N LEU A 341 7.16 7.41 -7.21
CA LEU A 341 8.16 7.62 -8.25
C LEU A 341 8.08 9.00 -8.88
N THR A 342 6.87 9.45 -9.25
CA THR A 342 6.76 10.69 -10.02
C THR A 342 5.67 11.64 -9.52
N GLY A 343 6.01 12.94 -9.50
CA GLY A 343 5.00 13.98 -9.39
C GLY A 343 4.07 14.02 -10.62
N ALA A 344 4.54 13.52 -11.77
CA ALA A 344 3.78 13.51 -13.02
C ALA A 344 2.56 12.57 -12.95
N ALA A 345 2.68 11.40 -12.33
CA ALA A 345 1.55 10.50 -12.11
C ALA A 345 0.47 11.17 -11.24
N ARG A 346 0.88 11.84 -10.14
CA ARG A 346 -0.03 12.59 -9.28
C ARG A 346 -0.71 13.75 -10.00
N VAL A 347 0.01 14.48 -10.85
CA VAL A 347 -0.58 15.57 -11.65
C VAL A 347 -1.61 15.02 -12.64
N ALA A 348 -1.38 13.85 -13.21
CA ALA A 348 -2.28 13.23 -14.17
C ALA A 348 -3.53 12.62 -13.50
N LEU A 349 -3.40 11.94 -12.34
CA LEU A 349 -4.43 11.11 -11.76
C LEU A 349 -4.93 11.59 -10.38
N GLY A 350 -4.29 12.60 -9.79
CA GLY A 350 -4.56 13.05 -8.43
C GLY A 350 -3.84 12.20 -7.36
N PRO A 351 -4.05 12.52 -6.06
CA PRO A 351 -3.36 11.84 -4.97
C PRO A 351 -3.96 10.48 -4.62
N ASP A 352 -5.21 10.23 -4.99
CA ASP A 352 -5.99 9.08 -4.53
C ASP A 352 -5.95 7.87 -5.47
N LEU A 353 -5.51 8.08 -6.71
CA LEU A 353 -5.56 7.08 -7.79
C LEU A 353 -4.13 6.76 -8.25
N PRO A 354 -3.53 5.64 -7.77
CA PRO A 354 -2.20 5.21 -8.23
C PRO A 354 -2.17 4.92 -9.72
N ALA A 355 -1.05 5.22 -10.36
CA ALA A 355 -0.82 4.85 -11.75
C ALA A 355 -0.31 3.40 -11.83
N LEU A 356 -0.96 2.61 -12.67
CA LEU A 356 -0.52 1.27 -13.05
C LEU A 356 0.17 1.32 -14.41
N PHE A 357 1.37 0.76 -14.52
CA PHE A 357 2.02 0.40 -15.77
C PHE A 357 2.17 -1.10 -15.84
N CYS A 358 1.88 -1.72 -16.96
CA CYS A 358 1.95 -3.17 -17.09
C CYS A 358 2.32 -3.55 -18.53
N ASN A 359 3.25 -4.50 -18.68
CA ASN A 359 3.69 -5.01 -19.97
C ASN A 359 2.79 -6.13 -20.53
N ASN A 360 1.78 -6.55 -19.76
CA ASN A 360 0.82 -7.58 -20.16
C ASN A 360 -0.61 -7.08 -20.04
N PRO A 361 -1.37 -6.94 -21.16
CA PRO A 361 -2.72 -6.38 -21.14
C PRO A 361 -3.74 -7.19 -20.34
N GLN A 362 -3.68 -8.53 -20.38
CA GLN A 362 -4.58 -9.39 -19.62
C GLN A 362 -4.35 -9.21 -18.12
N TRP A 363 -3.09 -9.16 -17.73
CA TRP A 363 -2.72 -8.93 -16.34
C TRP A 363 -3.15 -7.55 -15.85
N ALA A 364 -3.00 -6.52 -16.69
CA ALA A 364 -3.50 -5.17 -16.37
C ALA A 364 -5.01 -5.17 -16.06
N GLN A 365 -5.82 -5.93 -16.80
CA GLN A 365 -7.26 -6.02 -16.55
C GLN A 365 -7.59 -6.67 -15.20
N ILE A 366 -6.79 -7.63 -14.74
CA ILE A 366 -6.97 -8.22 -13.40
C ILE A 366 -6.77 -7.15 -12.33
N PHE A 367 -5.72 -6.32 -12.42
CA PHE A 367 -5.47 -5.22 -11.49
C PHE A 367 -6.62 -4.22 -11.46
N LEU A 368 -7.07 -3.75 -12.62
CA LEU A 368 -8.14 -2.76 -12.73
C LEU A 368 -9.46 -3.29 -12.19
N SER A 369 -9.83 -4.52 -12.55
CA SER A 369 -11.07 -5.14 -12.08
C SER A 369 -11.02 -5.47 -10.59
N ALA A 370 -9.88 -5.88 -10.05
CA ALA A 370 -9.67 -6.08 -8.62
C ALA A 370 -9.80 -4.75 -7.85
N GLY A 371 -9.19 -3.68 -8.36
CA GLY A 371 -9.31 -2.34 -7.78
C GLY A 371 -10.75 -1.85 -7.72
N ALA A 372 -11.50 -2.02 -8.80
CA ALA A 372 -12.92 -1.68 -8.85
C ALA A 372 -13.75 -2.53 -7.86
N ALA A 373 -13.48 -3.83 -7.78
CA ALA A 373 -14.19 -4.74 -6.87
C ALA A 373 -13.93 -4.44 -5.39
N MET A 374 -12.73 -3.96 -5.05
CA MET A 374 -12.33 -3.70 -3.65
C MET A 374 -12.54 -2.24 -3.21
N GLY A 375 -13.01 -1.35 -4.08
CA GLY A 375 -13.09 0.08 -3.80
C GLY A 375 -11.70 0.69 -3.51
N ASP A 376 -10.66 0.18 -4.18
CA ASP A 376 -9.26 0.57 -4.03
C ASP A 376 -8.63 0.72 -5.42
N ALA A 377 -9.20 1.65 -6.20
CA ALA A 377 -8.97 1.78 -7.62
C ALA A 377 -7.53 2.23 -7.94
N MET A 378 -7.07 1.83 -9.11
CA MET A 378 -5.89 2.34 -9.79
C MET A 378 -6.22 2.60 -11.26
N TRP A 379 -5.38 3.33 -11.96
CA TRP A 379 -5.61 3.65 -13.36
C TRP A 379 -4.39 3.33 -14.22
N GLN A 380 -4.60 2.61 -15.32
CA GLN A 380 -3.52 2.25 -16.21
C GLN A 380 -3.09 3.44 -17.08
N LEU A 381 -1.79 3.74 -17.05
CA LEU A 381 -1.10 4.60 -18.01
C LEU A 381 -0.29 3.72 -18.99
N PRO A 382 -0.08 4.17 -20.25
CA PRO A 382 0.57 3.36 -21.27
C PRO A 382 2.09 3.30 -21.10
N LEU A 383 2.68 2.14 -21.43
CA LEU A 383 4.09 2.02 -21.79
C LEU A 383 4.24 2.40 -23.27
N TRP A 384 4.35 3.70 -23.57
CA TRP A 384 4.40 4.20 -24.94
C TRP A 384 5.82 4.21 -25.49
N HIS A 385 6.23 3.15 -26.16
CA HIS A 385 7.59 2.95 -26.66
C HIS A 385 8.06 4.03 -27.64
N GLY A 386 7.18 4.84 -28.22
CA GLY A 386 7.58 6.01 -29.00
C GLY A 386 8.43 7.03 -28.22
N TYR A 387 8.46 6.93 -26.87
CA TYR A 387 9.26 7.80 -26.02
C TYR A 387 10.57 7.17 -25.55
N ASP A 388 10.89 5.91 -25.89
CA ASP A 388 12.15 5.25 -25.51
C ASP A 388 13.37 6.03 -25.98
N ALA A 389 13.32 6.56 -27.20
CA ALA A 389 14.39 7.38 -27.75
C ALA A 389 14.71 8.64 -26.93
N TRP A 390 13.77 9.12 -26.10
CA TRP A 390 14.01 10.29 -25.23
C TRP A 390 14.91 9.96 -24.05
N LEU A 391 15.03 8.68 -23.70
CA LEU A 391 15.93 8.18 -22.63
C LEU A 391 17.36 7.97 -23.11
N CYS A 392 17.61 7.87 -24.43
CA CYS A 392 18.94 7.64 -24.97
C CYS A 392 19.89 8.81 -24.67
N ARG A 393 21.14 8.52 -24.38
CA ARG A 393 22.19 9.50 -24.13
C ARG A 393 23.39 9.31 -25.06
N LYS A 394 24.13 10.38 -25.28
CA LYS A 394 25.32 10.32 -26.11
C LYS A 394 26.47 9.55 -25.45
N ASN A 395 26.60 9.71 -24.12
CA ASN A 395 27.74 9.20 -23.37
C ASN A 395 27.39 8.00 -22.47
N ALA A 396 26.11 7.60 -22.43
CA ALA A 396 25.61 6.48 -21.66
C ALA A 396 24.51 5.76 -22.44
N HIS A 397 24.13 4.55 -22.02
CA HIS A 397 23.02 3.83 -22.65
C HIS A 397 21.70 4.56 -22.43
N LEU A 398 21.48 5.03 -21.20
CA LEU A 398 20.24 5.69 -20.78
C LEU A 398 20.53 6.97 -19.97
N GLY A 399 19.58 7.88 -19.95
CA GLY A 399 19.48 8.94 -18.94
C GLY A 399 18.42 8.59 -17.91
N ASN A 400 18.61 8.97 -16.64
CA ASN A 400 17.58 8.77 -15.62
C ASN A 400 16.38 9.71 -15.80
N VAL A 401 16.51 10.77 -16.59
CA VAL A 401 15.41 11.66 -17.03
C VAL A 401 15.53 11.96 -18.51
N THR A 402 14.47 12.48 -19.10
CA THR A 402 14.47 12.98 -20.49
C THR A 402 14.67 14.48 -20.52
N ASP A 403 15.11 15.02 -21.67
CA ASP A 403 15.20 16.48 -21.88
C ASP A 403 13.82 17.12 -22.20
N LYS A 404 12.76 16.30 -22.26
CA LYS A 404 11.40 16.76 -22.53
C LYS A 404 10.66 16.96 -21.22
N PRO A 405 10.05 18.12 -20.94
CA PRO A 405 9.29 18.38 -19.72
C PRO A 405 7.89 17.78 -19.75
N MET A 406 7.72 16.60 -20.36
CA MET A 406 6.44 15.94 -20.62
C MET A 406 6.53 14.45 -20.41
N ALA A 407 5.36 13.81 -20.19
CA ALA A 407 5.21 12.36 -20.07
C ALA A 407 6.08 11.72 -18.97
N GLY A 408 6.39 12.46 -17.89
CA GLY A 408 7.35 12.04 -16.87
C GLY A 408 7.03 10.70 -16.21
N ALA A 409 5.76 10.37 -16.01
CA ALA A 409 5.36 9.07 -15.46
C ALA A 409 5.60 7.93 -16.48
N ILE A 410 5.28 8.16 -17.76
CA ILE A 410 5.49 7.17 -18.82
C ILE A 410 6.99 6.92 -19.04
N THR A 411 7.79 7.97 -19.12
CA THR A 411 9.24 7.83 -19.34
C THR A 411 9.95 7.20 -18.14
N ALA A 412 9.45 7.44 -16.91
CA ALA A 412 9.93 6.76 -15.71
C ALA A 412 9.65 5.25 -15.76
N ALA A 413 8.43 4.86 -16.14
CA ALA A 413 8.07 3.45 -16.30
C ALA A 413 8.83 2.77 -17.44
N LEU A 414 9.04 3.46 -18.58
CA LEU A 414 9.86 2.96 -19.67
C LEU A 414 11.32 2.76 -19.22
N PHE A 415 11.89 3.71 -18.45
CA PHE A 415 13.22 3.53 -17.87
C PHE A 415 13.29 2.23 -17.04
N LEU A 416 12.31 1.98 -16.16
CA LEU A 416 12.26 0.74 -15.36
C LEU A 416 12.16 -0.50 -16.23
N GLN A 417 11.39 -0.44 -17.33
CA GLN A 417 11.20 -1.57 -18.24
C GLN A 417 12.50 -2.05 -18.88
N HIS A 418 13.52 -1.17 -19.05
CA HIS A 418 14.85 -1.58 -19.54
C HIS A 418 15.58 -2.55 -18.60
N PHE A 419 15.13 -2.68 -17.35
CA PHE A 419 15.71 -3.56 -16.32
C PHE A 419 14.82 -4.78 -16.03
N VAL A 420 13.80 -4.99 -16.86
CA VAL A 420 12.89 -6.12 -16.77
C VAL A 420 13.05 -7.00 -18.01
N GLU A 421 13.29 -8.29 -17.80
CA GLU A 421 13.37 -9.26 -18.89
C GLU A 421 12.05 -9.32 -19.67
N PRO A 422 12.09 -9.31 -21.03
CA PRO A 422 10.87 -9.25 -21.86
C PRO A 422 9.87 -10.39 -21.63
N THR A 423 10.35 -11.52 -21.14
CA THR A 423 9.53 -12.73 -20.87
C THR A 423 8.80 -12.67 -19.53
N VAL A 424 9.21 -11.77 -18.64
CA VAL A 424 8.63 -11.62 -17.30
C VAL A 424 7.39 -10.73 -17.39
N LYS A 425 6.26 -11.21 -16.85
CA LYS A 425 5.07 -10.38 -16.66
C LYS A 425 5.36 -9.38 -15.55
N TRP A 426 5.36 -8.11 -15.90
CA TRP A 426 5.73 -7.02 -14.99
C TRP A 426 4.62 -5.98 -14.87
N ALA A 427 4.44 -5.50 -13.64
CA ALA A 427 3.61 -4.35 -13.33
C ALA A 427 4.32 -3.41 -12.36
N HIS A 428 4.20 -2.11 -12.59
CA HIS A 428 4.70 -1.03 -11.75
C HIS A 428 3.54 -0.19 -11.22
N ILE A 429 3.56 0.10 -9.91
CA ILE A 429 2.60 0.98 -9.23
C ILE A 429 3.31 2.27 -8.82
N ASP A 430 3.00 3.38 -9.50
CA ASP A 430 3.43 4.71 -9.06
C ASP A 430 2.37 5.29 -8.13
N THR A 431 2.68 5.33 -6.84
CA THR A 431 1.75 5.70 -5.76
C THR A 431 2.16 6.99 -5.06
N TYR A 432 1.19 7.76 -4.60
CA TYR A 432 1.47 8.94 -3.78
C TYR A 432 1.78 8.60 -2.33
N ALA A 433 1.25 7.48 -1.82
CA ALA A 433 1.44 6.95 -0.47
C ALA A 433 1.07 7.94 0.66
N TRP A 434 0.18 8.89 0.41
CA TRP A 434 -0.22 9.91 1.38
C TRP A 434 -1.66 10.37 1.19
N ASN A 435 -2.41 10.54 2.29
CA ASN A 435 -3.69 11.23 2.31
C ASN A 435 -3.48 12.69 2.77
N ASP A 436 -3.87 13.66 1.96
CA ASP A 436 -3.72 15.10 2.27
C ASP A 436 -4.74 15.59 3.29
N SER A 437 -5.82 14.83 3.50
CA SER A 437 -6.87 15.13 4.49
C SER A 437 -7.53 13.84 4.96
N SER A 438 -8.18 13.92 6.14
CA SER A 438 -8.90 12.77 6.70
C SER A 438 -10.27 12.60 6.05
N ILE A 439 -10.53 11.38 5.56
CA ILE A 439 -11.85 10.90 5.15
C ILE A 439 -12.14 9.56 5.84
N PRO A 440 -13.38 9.06 5.83
CA PRO A 440 -13.70 7.76 6.43
C PRO A 440 -12.74 6.65 5.97
N GLY A 441 -12.16 5.92 6.92
CA GLY A 441 -11.20 4.84 6.66
C GLY A 441 -9.81 5.25 6.14
N ARG A 442 -9.63 6.53 5.79
CA ARG A 442 -8.38 7.07 5.26
C ARG A 442 -8.00 8.34 6.03
N PRO A 443 -7.40 8.22 7.22
CA PRO A 443 -6.92 9.37 7.99
C PRO A 443 -5.78 10.08 7.25
N GLU A 444 -5.63 11.38 7.50
CA GLU A 444 -4.48 12.17 7.00
C GLU A 444 -3.16 11.51 7.38
N GLY A 445 -2.21 11.48 6.45
CA GLY A 445 -0.91 10.88 6.64
C GLY A 445 -0.61 9.73 5.69
N GLY A 446 0.33 8.87 6.08
CA GLY A 446 0.77 7.73 5.29
C GLY A 446 -0.36 6.77 4.92
N GLU A 447 -0.36 6.29 3.68
CA GLU A 447 -1.40 5.39 3.17
C GLU A 447 -0.84 4.34 2.20
N THR A 448 -1.35 3.12 2.31
CA THR A 448 -1.06 2.01 1.40
C THR A 448 -2.10 1.91 0.29
N LEU A 449 -2.15 2.95 -0.56
CA LEU A 449 -3.05 2.97 -1.72
C LEU A 449 -2.81 1.75 -2.61
N ALA A 450 -3.87 1.15 -3.12
CA ALA A 450 -3.91 -0.08 -3.91
C ALA A 450 -3.66 -1.40 -3.14
N LEU A 451 -3.36 -1.41 -1.84
CA LEU A 451 -3.05 -2.66 -1.12
C LEU A 451 -4.18 -3.69 -1.20
N ARG A 452 -5.45 -3.26 -1.01
CA ARG A 452 -6.62 -4.16 -1.07
C ARG A 452 -6.79 -4.74 -2.47
N ALA A 453 -6.59 -3.90 -3.48
CA ALA A 453 -6.61 -4.30 -4.88
C ALA A 453 -5.49 -5.31 -5.21
N LEU A 454 -4.28 -5.09 -4.71
CA LEU A 454 -3.13 -5.98 -4.94
C LEU A 454 -3.30 -7.34 -4.28
N VAL A 455 -3.90 -7.39 -3.08
CA VAL A 455 -4.25 -8.66 -2.42
C VAL A 455 -5.27 -9.44 -3.27
N GLU A 456 -6.34 -8.78 -3.72
CA GLU A 456 -7.36 -9.39 -4.58
C GLU A 456 -6.79 -9.81 -5.93
N THR A 457 -5.92 -8.99 -6.53
CA THR A 457 -5.19 -9.33 -7.77
C THR A 457 -4.38 -10.61 -7.59
N THR A 458 -3.62 -10.71 -6.49
CA THR A 458 -2.82 -11.90 -6.21
C THR A 458 -3.69 -13.15 -6.10
N LEU A 459 -4.84 -13.08 -5.42
CA LEU A 459 -5.78 -14.19 -5.30
C LEU A 459 -6.33 -14.61 -6.67
N ARG A 460 -6.71 -13.66 -7.52
CA ARG A 460 -7.22 -13.95 -8.88
C ARG A 460 -6.15 -14.60 -9.77
N MET A 461 -4.92 -14.11 -9.70
CA MET A 461 -3.80 -14.67 -10.46
C MET A 461 -3.51 -16.14 -10.06
N ILE A 462 -3.57 -16.44 -8.76
CA ILE A 462 -3.41 -17.81 -8.25
C ILE A 462 -4.52 -18.71 -8.77
N ASN A 463 -5.77 -18.25 -8.71
CA ASN A 463 -6.94 -19.02 -9.17
C ASN A 463 -6.90 -19.25 -10.69
N GLU A 464 -6.55 -18.23 -11.48
CA GLU A 464 -6.37 -18.35 -12.94
C GLU A 464 -5.32 -19.41 -13.28
N LYS A 465 -4.15 -19.37 -12.61
CA LYS A 465 -3.08 -20.35 -12.85
C LYS A 465 -3.48 -21.76 -12.41
N ALA A 466 -4.33 -21.88 -11.41
CA ALA A 466 -4.88 -23.17 -10.96
C ALA A 466 -6.05 -23.68 -11.84
N GLY A 467 -6.49 -22.91 -12.85
CA GLY A 467 -7.64 -23.26 -13.70
C GLY A 467 -8.98 -23.26 -12.96
N LEU A 468 -9.11 -22.45 -11.90
CA LEU A 468 -10.31 -22.34 -11.07
C LEU A 468 -11.21 -21.16 -11.47
N VAL A 469 -10.86 -20.45 -12.54
CA VAL A 469 -11.64 -19.32 -13.12
C VAL A 469 -11.75 -19.51 -14.62
#